data_f0d63c4234e73866cf1398f6e33639dd
#
_entry.id   f0d63c4234e73866cf1398f6e33639dd
#
_cell.length_a   1.000
_cell.length_b   1.000
_cell.length_c   1.000
_cell.angle_alpha   90.00
_cell.angle_beta   90.00
_cell.angle_gamma   90.00
#
_symmetry.space_group_name_H-M   'P 1'
#
loop_
_entity.id
_entity.type
_entity.pdbx_description
1 polymer ?
#
loop_
_entity_poly.entity_id
_entity_poly.type
_entity_poly.pdbx_seq_one_letter_code
_entity_poly.pdbx_strand_id
1 'polypeptide(L)'
;DLDLLKDITIKQLDEHFVKTSDFNLKNIIIHLALMTTRVLGNNYISIQNINTDASIMGLVNGLCRELEEHYDIAISKGEKNYIYLQIVANTHLEITDIDDDHLRTSILKVLDVIYQDYNFDLRNDEILIADLFRHLKSIFTSKLYDLNSTNPLLETIKTNYPLEYDRPDACTLCCCGNCDRSNSCGSSKLYSEQKTT
;
A
#
# COMPACT_ATOMS: atom_id res chain seq x y z
N ASP A 1 18.23 -5.84 -12.79
CA ASP A 1 18.32 -7.28 -12.55
C ASP A 1 17.57 -7.63 -11.27
N LEU A 2 16.44 -8.39 -11.39
CA LEU A 2 15.57 -8.71 -10.25
C LEU A 2 16.21 -9.77 -9.32
N ASP A 3 17.03 -10.64 -9.84
CA ASP A 3 17.70 -11.68 -9.04
C ASP A 3 18.71 -11.04 -8.08
N LEU A 4 19.49 -10.06 -8.55
CA LEU A 4 20.37 -9.28 -7.71
C LEU A 4 19.60 -8.55 -6.59
N LEU A 5 18.51 -7.86 -6.92
CA LEU A 5 17.70 -7.15 -5.93
C LEU A 5 17.15 -8.12 -4.88
N LYS A 6 16.75 -9.32 -5.30
CA LYS A 6 16.27 -10.38 -4.40
C LYS A 6 17.40 -10.83 -3.45
N ASP A 7 18.59 -11.10 -3.98
CA ASP A 7 19.72 -11.60 -3.19
C ASP A 7 20.17 -10.56 -2.16
N ILE A 8 20.30 -9.29 -2.57
CA ILE A 8 20.60 -8.16 -1.66
C ILE A 8 19.51 -8.04 -0.58
N THR A 9 18.22 -8.12 -0.98
CA THR A 9 17.12 -7.97 -0.04
C THR A 9 17.12 -9.08 1.00
N ILE A 10 17.23 -10.34 0.58
CA ILE A 10 17.26 -11.50 1.48
C ILE A 10 18.43 -11.37 2.45
N LYS A 11 19.64 -11.08 1.94
CA LYS A 11 20.84 -10.90 2.75
C LYS A 11 20.63 -9.85 3.85
N GLN A 12 20.10 -8.67 3.48
CA GLN A 12 19.91 -7.59 4.44
C GLN A 12 18.79 -7.88 5.45
N LEU A 13 17.72 -8.55 5.04
CA LEU A 13 16.67 -9.00 5.96
C LEU A 13 17.20 -10.02 6.97
N ASP A 14 18.02 -10.97 6.52
CA ASP A 14 18.62 -12.01 7.38
C ASP A 14 19.63 -11.40 8.37
N GLU A 15 20.50 -10.48 7.91
CA GLU A 15 21.47 -9.77 8.76
C GLU A 15 20.80 -8.97 9.88
N HIS A 16 19.59 -8.48 9.65
CA HIS A 16 18.82 -7.71 10.63
C HIS A 16 17.72 -8.54 11.33
N PHE A 17 17.67 -9.86 11.12
CA PHE A 17 16.70 -10.79 11.71
C PHE A 17 15.24 -10.43 11.41
N VAL A 18 14.98 -9.81 10.27
CA VAL A 18 13.64 -9.40 9.83
C VAL A 18 13.00 -10.50 9.02
N LYS A 19 11.84 -11.00 9.48
CA LYS A 19 11.07 -12.01 8.77
C LYS A 19 9.99 -11.38 7.90
N THR A 20 9.80 -11.94 6.71
CA THR A 20 8.75 -11.54 5.79
C THR A 20 8.17 -12.76 5.06
N SER A 21 6.97 -12.65 4.50
CA SER A 21 6.40 -13.68 3.63
C SER A 21 6.96 -13.56 2.21
N ASP A 22 6.87 -14.63 1.42
CA ASP A 22 7.29 -14.60 0.01
C ASP A 22 6.55 -13.52 -0.80
N PHE A 23 5.28 -13.28 -0.47
CA PHE A 23 4.48 -12.23 -1.10
C PHE A 23 5.03 -10.84 -0.76
N ASN A 24 5.28 -10.57 0.51
CA ASN A 24 5.81 -9.29 0.96
C ASN A 24 7.25 -9.06 0.48
N LEU A 25 8.07 -10.12 0.43
CA LEU A 25 9.41 -10.06 -0.16
C LEU A 25 9.35 -9.61 -1.62
N LYS A 26 8.45 -10.18 -2.42
CA LYS A 26 8.24 -9.76 -3.82
C LYS A 26 7.84 -8.29 -3.91
N ASN A 27 6.98 -7.81 -3.02
CA ASN A 27 6.60 -6.40 -2.97
C ASN A 27 7.80 -5.49 -2.67
N ILE A 28 8.61 -5.84 -1.69
CA ILE A 28 9.84 -5.08 -1.38
C ILE A 28 10.75 -5.01 -2.60
N ILE A 29 10.99 -6.15 -3.28
CA ILE A 29 11.84 -6.21 -4.48
C ILE A 29 11.28 -5.32 -5.60
N ILE A 30 9.97 -5.33 -5.82
CA ILE A 30 9.32 -4.47 -6.82
C ILE A 30 9.56 -2.99 -6.49
N HIS A 31 9.39 -2.60 -5.22
CA HIS A 31 9.60 -1.22 -4.80
C HIS A 31 11.08 -0.79 -4.91
N LEU A 32 12.01 -1.68 -4.62
CA LEU A 32 13.44 -1.45 -4.86
C LEU A 32 13.75 -1.28 -6.35
N ALA A 33 13.15 -2.11 -7.22
CA ALA A 33 13.32 -1.99 -8.67
C ALA A 33 12.77 -0.66 -9.20
N LEU A 34 11.58 -0.25 -8.73
CA LEU A 34 10.98 1.04 -9.09
C LEU A 34 11.83 2.22 -8.61
N MET A 35 12.33 2.18 -7.38
CA MET A 35 13.23 3.19 -6.84
C MET A 35 14.53 3.27 -7.66
N THR A 36 15.19 2.14 -7.91
CA THR A 36 16.42 2.10 -8.69
C THR A 36 16.20 2.68 -10.10
N THR A 37 15.10 2.33 -10.75
CA THR A 37 14.74 2.87 -12.09
C THR A 37 14.55 4.38 -12.05
N ARG A 38 13.88 4.91 -11.02
CA ARG A 38 13.68 6.35 -10.83
C ARG A 38 15.02 7.08 -10.65
N VAL A 39 15.86 6.55 -9.77
CA VAL A 39 17.17 7.15 -9.47
C VAL A 39 18.08 7.17 -10.70
N LEU A 40 18.12 6.08 -11.46
CA LEU A 40 18.83 6.01 -12.74
C LEU A 40 18.30 7.03 -13.77
N GLY A 41 16.99 7.32 -13.72
CA GLY A 41 16.33 8.34 -14.57
C GLY A 41 16.43 9.76 -14.02
N ASN A 42 17.20 10.00 -12.95
CA ASN A 42 17.28 11.29 -12.24
C ASN A 42 15.93 11.84 -11.75
N ASN A 43 14.97 10.98 -11.48
CA ASN A 43 13.67 11.32 -10.93
C ASN A 43 13.61 10.88 -9.46
N TYR A 44 13.68 11.84 -8.53
CA TYR A 44 13.75 11.54 -7.10
C TYR A 44 12.44 11.86 -6.39
N ILE A 45 12.09 11.02 -5.40
CA ILE A 45 11.00 11.31 -4.47
C ILE A 45 11.55 12.14 -3.31
N SER A 46 10.77 13.14 -2.89
CA SER A 46 11.08 13.97 -1.72
C SER A 46 10.15 13.61 -0.57
N ILE A 47 10.46 12.57 0.18
CA ILE A 47 9.78 12.25 1.43
C ILE A 47 10.62 12.76 2.58
N GLN A 48 10.05 13.71 3.35
CA GLN A 48 10.72 14.35 4.48
C GLN A 48 9.95 14.09 5.76
N ASN A 49 10.64 14.26 6.90
CA ASN A 49 10.03 14.27 8.23
C ASN A 49 9.27 12.98 8.61
N ILE A 50 9.82 11.82 8.28
CA ILE A 50 9.33 10.56 8.84
C ILE A 50 10.05 10.26 10.16
N ASN A 51 9.29 9.72 11.11
CA ASN A 51 9.88 9.16 12.32
C ASN A 51 10.46 7.78 11.97
N THR A 52 11.74 7.54 12.23
CA THR A 52 12.41 6.32 11.81
C THR A 52 13.00 5.58 13.00
N ASP A 53 12.79 4.26 13.05
CA ASP A 53 13.52 3.38 13.95
C ASP A 53 14.96 3.17 13.45
N ALA A 54 15.93 3.24 14.37
CA ALA A 54 17.36 3.14 14.01
C ALA A 54 17.75 1.77 13.46
N SER A 55 17.11 0.69 13.95
CA SER A 55 17.40 -0.67 13.50
C SER A 55 16.93 -0.89 12.07
N ILE A 56 15.69 -0.47 11.77
CA ILE A 56 15.12 -0.56 10.44
C ILE A 56 15.88 0.34 9.46
N MET A 57 16.26 1.53 9.90
CA MET A 57 17.07 2.42 9.08
C MET A 57 18.47 1.85 8.80
N GLY A 58 19.02 1.05 9.72
CA GLY A 58 20.25 0.27 9.50
C GLY A 58 20.11 -0.68 8.31
N LEU A 59 19.02 -1.46 8.26
CA LEU A 59 18.67 -2.35 7.15
C LEU A 59 18.53 -1.57 5.83
N VAL A 60 17.78 -0.47 5.84
CA VAL A 60 17.58 0.38 4.66
C VAL A 60 18.90 0.94 4.14
N ASN A 61 19.78 1.41 5.04
CA ASN A 61 21.09 1.91 4.65
C ASN A 61 21.99 0.81 4.08
N GLY A 62 21.91 -0.42 4.60
CA GLY A 62 22.59 -1.59 4.05
C GLY A 62 22.13 -1.88 2.63
N LEU A 63 20.83 -1.98 2.40
CA LEU A 63 20.23 -2.15 1.07
C LEU A 63 20.68 -1.05 0.10
N CYS A 64 20.53 0.20 0.51
CA CYS A 64 20.87 1.33 -0.36
C CYS A 64 22.35 1.37 -0.70
N ARG A 65 23.24 1.09 0.23
CA ARG A 65 24.69 1.04 -0.01
C ARG A 65 25.06 -0.02 -1.05
N GLU A 66 24.52 -1.23 -0.96
CA GLU A 66 24.79 -2.28 -1.95
C GLU A 66 24.27 -1.91 -3.34
N LEU A 67 23.13 -1.22 -3.42
CA LEU A 67 22.60 -0.72 -4.68
C LEU A 67 23.40 0.45 -5.24
N GLU A 68 23.85 1.39 -4.39
CA GLU A 68 24.73 2.50 -4.76
C GLU A 68 26.04 1.98 -5.36
N GLU A 69 26.65 0.97 -4.72
CA GLU A 69 27.90 0.33 -5.19
C GLU A 69 27.70 -0.43 -6.52
N HIS A 70 26.58 -1.14 -6.68
CA HIS A 70 26.35 -1.96 -7.88
C HIS A 70 25.97 -1.16 -9.11
N TYR A 71 25.12 -0.14 -8.95
CA TYR A 71 24.59 0.64 -10.06
C TYR A 71 25.33 1.97 -10.29
N ASP A 72 26.34 2.29 -9.47
CA ASP A 72 27.05 3.57 -9.48
C ASP A 72 26.11 4.78 -9.41
N ILE A 73 25.18 4.74 -8.46
CA ILE A 73 24.16 5.75 -8.22
C ILE A 73 24.26 6.33 -6.82
N ALA A 74 23.67 7.51 -6.60
CA ALA A 74 23.50 8.09 -5.28
C ALA A 74 22.03 8.10 -4.89
N ILE A 75 21.68 7.45 -3.78
CA ILE A 75 20.32 7.35 -3.28
C ILE A 75 20.05 8.46 -2.27
N SER A 76 19.13 9.35 -2.59
CA SER A 76 18.78 10.49 -1.75
C SER A 76 18.10 10.07 -0.43
N LYS A 77 18.10 10.96 0.57
CA LYS A 77 17.40 10.73 1.84
C LYS A 77 15.89 10.46 1.61
N GLY A 78 15.27 11.13 0.65
CA GLY A 78 13.86 10.93 0.32
C GLY A 78 13.58 9.51 -0.19
N GLU A 79 14.48 8.97 -1.02
CA GLU A 79 14.37 7.58 -1.51
C GLU A 79 14.65 6.56 -0.39
N LYS A 80 15.61 6.82 0.51
CA LYS A 80 15.85 5.98 1.70
C LYS A 80 14.62 5.95 2.60
N ASN A 81 13.97 7.11 2.80
CA ASN A 81 12.72 7.19 3.52
C ASN A 81 11.59 6.41 2.85
N TYR A 82 11.50 6.47 1.51
CA TYR A 82 10.54 5.67 0.76
C TYR A 82 10.74 4.17 0.99
N ILE A 83 11.97 3.67 0.88
CA ILE A 83 12.28 2.24 1.12
C ILE A 83 12.02 1.85 2.57
N TYR A 84 12.35 2.72 3.54
CA TYR A 84 11.99 2.51 4.94
C TYR A 84 10.51 2.20 5.10
N LEU A 85 9.63 3.01 4.51
CA LEU A 85 8.19 2.81 4.58
C LEU A 85 7.74 1.51 3.91
N GLN A 86 8.38 1.14 2.78
CA GLN A 86 8.07 -0.14 2.12
C GLN A 86 8.51 -1.34 2.96
N ILE A 87 9.66 -1.28 3.62
CA ILE A 87 10.11 -2.32 4.55
C ILE A 87 9.12 -2.47 5.69
N VAL A 88 8.76 -1.37 6.37
CA VAL A 88 7.82 -1.39 7.49
C VAL A 88 6.45 -1.92 7.07
N ALA A 89 5.94 -1.50 5.91
CA ALA A 89 4.64 -1.94 5.39
C ALA A 89 4.60 -3.44 5.00
N ASN A 90 5.74 -4.01 4.59
CA ASN A 90 5.85 -5.38 4.10
C ASN A 90 6.53 -6.35 5.10
N THR A 91 6.83 -5.89 6.30
CA THR A 91 7.37 -6.72 7.37
C THR A 91 6.47 -6.63 8.60
N HIS A 92 6.69 -7.48 9.59
CA HIS A 92 5.94 -7.43 10.85
C HIS A 92 6.50 -6.39 11.84
N LEU A 93 7.26 -5.42 11.33
CA LEU A 93 7.81 -4.35 12.15
C LEU A 93 6.69 -3.36 12.49
N GLU A 94 6.55 -3.04 13.77
CA GLU A 94 5.50 -2.15 14.25
C GLU A 94 5.79 -0.70 13.86
N ILE A 95 4.81 -0.06 13.23
CA ILE A 95 4.81 1.39 13.09
C ILE A 95 4.15 1.95 14.35
N THR A 96 4.90 2.65 15.16
CA THR A 96 4.45 3.20 16.44
C THR A 96 3.41 4.32 16.31
N ASP A 97 3.23 4.87 15.10
CA ASP A 97 2.35 6.03 14.88
C ASP A 97 0.90 5.66 14.50
N ILE A 98 0.58 4.36 14.36
CA ILE A 98 -0.78 3.88 14.11
C ILE A 98 -1.26 3.16 15.37
N ASP A 99 -2.37 3.64 15.92
CA ASP A 99 -3.08 2.96 17.01
C ASP A 99 -3.69 1.65 16.50
N ASP A 100 -2.99 0.56 16.73
CA ASP A 100 -3.36 -0.79 16.28
C ASP A 100 -4.70 -1.22 16.88
N ASP A 101 -5.01 -0.85 18.12
CA ASP A 101 -6.27 -1.17 18.78
C ASP A 101 -7.43 -0.40 18.13
N HIS A 102 -7.21 0.86 17.81
CA HIS A 102 -8.21 1.67 17.11
C HIS A 102 -8.46 1.14 15.68
N LEU A 103 -7.42 0.74 14.97
CA LEU A 103 -7.54 0.16 13.63
C LEU A 103 -8.31 -1.17 13.67
N ARG A 104 -7.96 -2.08 14.60
CA ARG A 104 -8.66 -3.35 14.79
C ARG A 104 -10.14 -3.13 15.14
N THR A 105 -10.42 -2.20 16.05
CA THR A 105 -11.80 -1.83 16.40
C THR A 105 -12.59 -1.32 15.20
N SER A 106 -11.96 -0.54 14.35
CA SER A 106 -12.58 -0.02 13.12
C SER A 106 -12.91 -1.12 12.13
N ILE A 107 -12.03 -2.10 11.95
CA ILE A 107 -12.28 -3.28 11.13
C ILE A 107 -13.50 -4.04 11.63
N LEU A 108 -13.55 -4.34 12.93
CA LEU A 108 -14.67 -5.07 13.51
C LEU A 108 -16.01 -4.33 13.36
N LYS A 109 -16.01 -3.00 13.46
CA LYS A 109 -17.22 -2.19 13.19
C LYS A 109 -17.68 -2.31 11.73
N VAL A 110 -16.77 -2.31 10.77
CA VAL A 110 -17.11 -2.51 9.35
C VAL A 110 -17.70 -3.90 9.12
N LEU A 111 -17.11 -4.94 9.71
CA LEU A 111 -17.62 -6.31 9.60
C LEU A 111 -19.00 -6.45 10.26
N ASP A 112 -19.27 -5.69 11.34
CA ASP A 112 -20.57 -5.67 12.00
C ASP A 112 -21.65 -5.00 11.11
N VAL A 113 -21.31 -3.92 10.42
CA VAL A 113 -22.19 -3.30 9.41
C VAL A 113 -22.50 -4.28 8.27
N ILE A 114 -21.50 -4.98 7.77
CA ILE A 114 -21.67 -6.00 6.71
C ILE A 114 -22.64 -7.09 7.19
N TYR A 115 -22.50 -7.54 8.43
CA TYR A 115 -23.40 -8.52 8.99
C TYR A 115 -24.84 -8.00 9.09
N GLN A 116 -25.04 -6.76 9.54
CA GLN A 116 -26.35 -6.15 9.69
C GLN A 116 -27.05 -5.94 8.33
N ASP A 117 -26.31 -5.48 7.33
CA ASP A 117 -26.90 -5.11 6.03
C ASP A 117 -27.06 -6.32 5.08
N TYR A 118 -26.14 -7.28 5.15
CA TYR A 118 -26.10 -8.40 4.19
C TYR A 118 -26.29 -9.77 4.82
N ASN A 119 -26.40 -9.86 6.16
CA ASN A 119 -26.47 -11.10 6.92
C ASN A 119 -25.29 -12.07 6.65
N PHE A 120 -24.11 -11.52 6.37
CA PHE A 120 -22.88 -12.24 6.12
C PHE A 120 -21.98 -12.11 7.35
N ASP A 121 -21.82 -13.18 8.16
CA ASP A 121 -21.03 -13.13 9.38
C ASP A 121 -19.56 -13.43 9.11
N LEU A 122 -18.76 -12.37 9.01
CA LEU A 122 -17.30 -12.42 8.82
C LEU A 122 -16.53 -12.04 10.09
N ARG A 123 -17.22 -11.76 11.21
CA ARG A 123 -16.62 -11.21 12.43
C ARG A 123 -15.71 -12.19 13.16
N ASN A 124 -15.82 -13.48 12.87
CA ASN A 124 -15.01 -14.54 13.47
C ASN A 124 -13.96 -15.11 12.49
N ASP A 125 -13.80 -14.52 11.32
CA ASP A 125 -12.77 -14.91 10.36
C ASP A 125 -11.44 -14.21 10.71
N GLU A 126 -10.65 -14.87 11.55
CA GLU A 126 -9.35 -14.35 12.02
C GLU A 126 -8.36 -14.12 10.87
N ILE A 127 -8.45 -14.91 9.79
CA ILE A 127 -7.58 -14.75 8.61
C ILE A 127 -7.95 -13.46 7.89
N LEU A 128 -9.23 -13.27 7.61
CA LEU A 128 -9.74 -12.06 6.98
C LEU A 128 -9.42 -10.81 7.81
N ILE A 129 -9.62 -10.87 9.13
CA ILE A 129 -9.32 -9.74 10.03
C ILE A 129 -7.84 -9.40 9.98
N ALA A 130 -6.95 -10.39 10.02
CA ALA A 130 -5.51 -10.17 9.96
C ALA A 130 -5.07 -9.59 8.61
N ASP A 131 -5.66 -10.05 7.52
CA ASP A 131 -5.35 -9.56 6.17
C ASP A 131 -5.85 -8.14 5.96
N LEU A 132 -7.08 -7.82 6.41
CA LEU A 132 -7.62 -6.46 6.39
C LEU A 132 -6.77 -5.51 7.24
N PHE A 133 -6.36 -5.95 8.44
CA PHE A 133 -5.51 -5.17 9.33
C PHE A 133 -4.19 -4.80 8.64
N ARG A 134 -3.50 -5.78 8.06
CA ARG A 134 -2.23 -5.59 7.34
C ARG A 134 -2.40 -4.65 6.15
N HIS A 135 -3.45 -4.86 5.37
CA HIS A 135 -3.73 -4.07 4.19
C HIS A 135 -4.06 -2.60 4.54
N LEU A 136 -4.93 -2.39 5.51
CA LEU A 136 -5.29 -1.04 5.95
C LEU A 136 -4.11 -0.33 6.62
N LYS A 137 -3.31 -1.03 7.44
CA LYS A 137 -2.10 -0.47 8.03
C LYS A 137 -1.14 0.06 6.95
N SER A 138 -0.93 -0.71 5.87
CA SER A 138 -0.14 -0.27 4.71
C SER A 138 -0.73 0.97 4.03
N ILE A 139 -2.04 1.02 3.81
CA ILE A 139 -2.72 2.17 3.19
C ILE A 139 -2.60 3.41 4.07
N PHE A 140 -2.84 3.28 5.38
CA PHE A 140 -2.73 4.40 6.31
C PHE A 140 -1.31 4.94 6.38
N THR A 141 -0.31 4.05 6.40
CA THR A 141 1.10 4.43 6.33
C THR A 141 1.39 5.22 5.06
N SER A 142 0.94 4.71 3.90
CA SER A 142 1.13 5.37 2.62
C SER A 142 0.49 6.76 2.58
N LYS A 143 -0.69 6.92 3.19
CA LYS A 143 -1.37 8.23 3.29
C LYS A 143 -0.74 9.16 4.31
N LEU A 144 -0.33 8.65 5.46
CA LEU A 144 0.29 9.45 6.52
C LEU A 144 1.56 10.14 6.02
N TYR A 145 2.29 9.48 5.13
CA TYR A 145 3.55 9.97 4.58
C TYR A 145 3.43 10.50 3.13
N ASP A 146 2.18 10.73 2.67
CA ASP A 146 1.88 11.27 1.32
C ASP A 146 2.59 10.49 0.20
N LEU A 147 2.65 9.17 0.35
CA LEU A 147 3.15 8.28 -0.68
C LEU A 147 2.08 8.21 -1.78
N ASN A 148 2.14 9.12 -2.74
CA ASN A 148 1.26 9.14 -3.91
C ASN A 148 1.49 7.88 -4.76
N SER A 149 0.90 6.77 -4.36
CA SER A 149 0.77 5.60 -5.22
C SER A 149 -0.41 5.84 -6.17
N THR A 150 -0.14 6.37 -7.34
CA THR A 150 -1.11 6.25 -8.43
C THR A 150 -1.31 4.76 -8.68
N ASN A 151 -2.54 4.29 -8.49
CA ASN A 151 -2.87 2.91 -8.77
C ASN A 151 -2.68 2.65 -10.28
N PRO A 152 -1.66 1.89 -10.70
CA PRO A 152 -1.40 1.67 -12.13
C PRO A 152 -2.53 0.92 -12.83
N LEU A 153 -3.38 0.24 -12.06
CA LEU A 153 -4.55 -0.49 -12.58
C LEU A 153 -5.79 0.40 -12.72
N LEU A 154 -5.77 1.64 -12.21
CA LEU A 154 -6.95 2.50 -12.20
C LEU A 154 -7.53 2.72 -13.60
N GLU A 155 -6.69 3.06 -14.57
CA GLU A 155 -7.12 3.25 -15.96
C GLU A 155 -7.61 1.94 -16.61
N THR A 156 -6.97 0.82 -16.27
CA THR A 156 -7.40 -0.51 -16.72
C THR A 156 -8.77 -0.88 -16.14
N ILE A 157 -9.00 -0.58 -14.86
CA ILE A 157 -10.30 -0.83 -14.21
C ILE A 157 -11.37 0.07 -14.81
N LYS A 158 -11.12 1.35 -14.98
CA LYS A 158 -12.06 2.29 -15.63
C LYS A 158 -12.45 1.85 -17.04
N THR A 159 -11.46 1.35 -17.80
CA THR A 159 -11.68 0.94 -19.20
C THR A 159 -12.41 -0.39 -19.32
N ASN A 160 -12.02 -1.39 -18.52
CA ASN A 160 -12.52 -2.75 -18.65
C ASN A 160 -13.77 -3.04 -17.80
N TYR A 161 -13.98 -2.25 -16.74
CA TYR A 161 -15.07 -2.43 -15.77
C TYR A 161 -15.76 -1.09 -15.45
N PRO A 162 -16.26 -0.34 -16.45
CA PRO A 162 -16.84 0.99 -16.23
C PRO A 162 -18.08 0.97 -15.34
N LEU A 163 -18.91 -0.07 -15.42
CA LEU A 163 -20.12 -0.19 -14.60
C LEU A 163 -19.83 -0.41 -13.13
N GLU A 164 -18.79 -1.15 -12.81
CA GLU A 164 -18.32 -1.39 -11.46
C GLU A 164 -17.61 -0.18 -10.89
N TYR A 165 -16.89 0.56 -11.73
CA TYR A 165 -16.18 1.77 -11.33
C TYR A 165 -17.13 2.94 -11.03
N ASP A 166 -18.19 3.10 -11.83
CA ASP A 166 -19.15 4.20 -11.70
C ASP A 166 -20.24 3.95 -10.63
N ARG A 167 -20.23 2.80 -9.95
CA ARG A 167 -21.16 2.57 -8.84
C ARG A 167 -20.81 3.47 -7.66
N PRO A 168 -21.78 4.26 -7.14
CA PRO A 168 -21.55 5.14 -5.98
C PRO A 168 -21.07 4.38 -4.74
N ASP A 169 -21.48 3.12 -4.61
CA ASP A 169 -21.19 2.23 -3.48
C ASP A 169 -19.74 1.71 -3.54
N ALA A 170 -19.14 1.62 -4.75
CA ALA A 170 -17.73 1.25 -4.93
C ALA A 170 -16.79 2.37 -4.49
N CYS A 171 -17.24 3.61 -4.48
CA CYS A 171 -16.43 4.76 -4.05
C CYS A 171 -16.09 4.72 -2.55
N THR A 172 -16.87 4.00 -1.73
CA THR A 172 -16.61 3.81 -0.29
C THR A 172 -15.48 2.82 -0.03
N LEU A 173 -15.22 1.92 -0.97
CA LEU A 173 -14.14 0.91 -0.91
C LEU A 173 -12.88 1.35 -1.68
N CYS A 174 -12.99 2.34 -2.55
CA CYS A 174 -11.84 2.89 -3.27
C CYS A 174 -11.12 3.89 -2.36
N CYS A 175 -10.17 3.40 -1.57
CA CYS A 175 -9.22 4.20 -0.79
C CYS A 175 -8.25 5.01 -1.68
N CYS A 176 -8.71 5.48 -2.84
CA CYS A 176 -7.96 6.35 -3.74
C CYS A 176 -8.20 7.80 -3.32
N GLY A 177 -7.21 8.40 -2.69
CA GLY A 177 -7.26 9.73 -2.10
C GLY A 177 -7.40 10.91 -3.05
N ASN A 178 -8.23 10.83 -4.09
CA ASN A 178 -8.57 11.94 -4.98
C ASN A 178 -9.99 11.81 -5.54
N CYS A 179 -11.00 11.66 -4.67
CA CYS A 179 -12.34 12.06 -5.05
C CYS A 179 -12.54 13.52 -4.62
N ASP A 180 -12.32 14.45 -5.52
CA ASP A 180 -12.75 15.84 -5.35
C ASP A 180 -14.26 15.86 -5.15
N ARG A 181 -14.72 16.29 -3.97
CA ARG A 181 -16.14 16.43 -3.59
C ARG A 181 -16.90 17.50 -4.41
N SER A 182 -16.27 18.06 -5.43
CA SER A 182 -16.87 19.12 -6.26
C SER A 182 -17.64 18.65 -7.49
N ASN A 183 -17.55 17.36 -7.85
CA ASN A 183 -18.38 16.80 -8.91
C ASN A 183 -19.57 16.08 -8.31
N SER A 184 -20.70 16.76 -8.30
CA SER A 184 -22.03 16.23 -8.02
C SER A 184 -22.25 14.92 -8.76
N CYS A 185 -22.47 13.83 -7.99
CA CYS A 185 -22.96 12.56 -8.49
C CYS A 185 -24.29 12.82 -9.21
N GLY A 186 -24.25 12.81 -10.55
CA GLY A 186 -25.43 12.99 -11.38
C GLY A 186 -26.43 11.87 -11.07
N SER A 187 -27.58 12.27 -10.58
CA SER A 187 -28.72 11.40 -10.34
C SER A 187 -29.02 10.59 -11.60
N SER A 188 -28.75 9.30 -11.58
CA SER A 188 -29.15 8.37 -12.62
C SER A 188 -30.68 8.18 -12.62
N LYS A 189 -31.36 9.02 -13.40
CA LYS A 189 -32.61 8.63 -14.03
C LYS A 189 -32.29 7.67 -15.17
N LEU A 190 -32.35 6.38 -14.97
CA LEU A 190 -32.46 5.35 -16.02
C LEU A 190 -32.68 3.96 -15.41
N TYR A 191 -33.79 3.78 -14.67
CA TYR A 191 -34.40 2.47 -14.45
C TYR A 191 -35.91 2.61 -14.30
N SER A 192 -36.59 3.03 -15.38
CA SER A 192 -38.00 2.83 -15.52
C SER A 192 -38.32 2.81 -17.00
N GLU A 193 -38.14 1.68 -17.65
CA GLU A 193 -38.82 1.29 -18.89
C GLU A 193 -38.23 -0.03 -19.39
N GLN A 194 -38.68 -1.13 -18.83
CA GLN A 194 -38.80 -2.42 -19.52
C GLN A 194 -39.61 -3.41 -18.64
N LYS A 195 -40.91 -3.10 -18.51
CA LYS A 195 -41.92 -4.12 -18.25
C LYS A 195 -43.14 -3.67 -18.99
N THR A 196 -43.30 -4.11 -20.22
CA THR A 196 -44.59 -4.42 -20.92
C THR A 196 -44.23 -4.73 -22.39
N THR A 197 -44.14 -5.93 -22.73
CA THR A 197 -44.85 -6.73 -23.78
C THR A 197 -44.29 -8.11 -23.76
#